data_ab19d77fc712141ba482e4f8057c65c9
#
_entry.id   ab19d77fc712141ba482e4f8057c65c9
#
_cell.length_a   1.000
_cell.length_b   1.000
_cell.length_c   1.000
_cell.angle_alpha   90.00
_cell.angle_beta   90.00
_cell.angle_gamma   90.00
#
_symmetry.space_group_name_H-M   'P 1'
#
loop_
_entity.id
_entity.type
_entity.pdbx_description
1 polymer ?
#
loop_
_entity_poly.entity_id
_entity_poly.type
_entity_poly.pdbx_seq_one_letter_code
_entity_poly.pdbx_strand_id
1 'polypeptide(L)'
;TALFPFGTLLTLVEIAGDAAAKVQLDPIPFNPGSSQIKPDQHAYLEKVAQLLNDRPEIHIRLCGVSDESDRLELQRQEEQKRAKIALEKQAGEKEKRPAETVEQAPVNISDEQLNKLAIERTHAIERHLSERHSIKGERLISCQPRIEADKQKTAPRADLLI
;
A
#
# COMPACT_ATOMS: atom_id res chain seq x y z
N THR A 1 28.54 14.09 11.28
CA THR A 1 27.40 14.98 10.97
C THR A 1 26.34 14.20 10.22
N ALA A 2 25.47 13.53 10.93
CA ALA A 2 24.34 12.81 10.35
C ALA A 2 23.09 13.68 10.51
N LEU A 3 22.62 14.23 9.40
CA LEU A 3 21.33 14.85 9.27
C LEU A 3 20.28 13.74 9.20
N PHE A 4 19.48 13.62 10.24
CA PHE A 4 18.23 12.88 10.20
C PHE A 4 17.09 13.88 9.94
N PRO A 5 16.53 13.91 8.73
CA PRO A 5 15.27 14.57 8.51
C PRO A 5 14.23 13.51 8.28
N PHE A 6 13.49 13.12 9.28
CA PHE A 6 12.13 12.57 9.14
C PHE A 6 11.65 12.05 10.49
N GLY A 7 11.58 13.00 11.43
CA GLY A 7 10.68 12.86 12.55
C GLY A 7 9.29 13.22 12.04
N THR A 8 8.46 12.25 11.76
CA THR A 8 7.03 12.46 11.56
C THR A 8 6.46 12.96 12.89
N LEU A 9 6.42 14.27 13.02
CA LEU A 9 5.72 14.95 14.08
C LEU A 9 4.23 14.74 13.82
N LEU A 10 3.54 14.10 14.76
CA LEU A 10 2.12 14.33 14.93
C LEU A 10 1.98 15.79 15.32
N THR A 11 1.78 16.66 14.36
CA THR A 11 1.49 18.06 14.63
C THR A 11 0.07 18.15 15.18
N LEU A 12 -0.03 18.15 16.49
CA LEU A 12 -1.19 18.70 17.19
C LEU A 12 -1.17 20.21 16.93
N VAL A 13 -1.90 20.64 15.93
CA VAL A 13 -2.18 22.08 15.77
C VAL A 13 -3.28 22.41 16.77
N GLU A 14 -2.88 22.83 17.96
CA GLU A 14 -3.77 23.53 18.86
C GLU A 14 -4.08 24.91 18.26
N ILE A 15 -5.17 24.99 17.52
CA ILE A 15 -5.80 26.27 17.21
C ILE A 15 -6.71 26.61 18.40
N ALA A 16 -6.29 27.54 19.22
CA ALA A 16 -7.10 28.11 20.28
C ALA A 16 -8.32 28.80 19.65
N GLY A 17 -9.51 28.27 19.93
CA GLY A 17 -10.79 28.85 19.52
C GLY A 17 -11.70 27.78 18.90
N ASP A 18 -12.60 27.24 19.67
CA ASP A 18 -13.91 26.60 19.37
C ASP A 18 -14.05 25.80 18.06
N ALA A 19 -12.99 25.17 17.60
CA ALA A 19 -13.02 24.17 16.55
C ALA A 19 -12.34 22.91 17.09
N ALA A 20 -13.09 21.81 17.16
CA ALA A 20 -12.56 20.48 17.47
C ALA A 20 -11.24 20.30 16.71
N ALA A 21 -10.14 20.13 17.44
CA ALA A 21 -8.83 19.88 16.83
C ALA A 21 -8.95 18.69 15.88
N LYS A 22 -8.93 18.96 14.59
CA LYS A 22 -8.94 17.89 13.57
C LYS A 22 -7.60 17.19 13.67
N VAL A 23 -7.60 16.00 14.24
CA VAL A 23 -6.44 15.13 14.20
C VAL A 23 -6.25 14.70 12.74
N GLN A 24 -5.16 15.13 12.16
CA GLN A 24 -4.78 14.75 10.79
C GLN A 24 -3.75 13.65 10.88
N LEU A 25 -4.06 12.51 10.24
CA LEU A 25 -3.15 11.37 10.19
C LEU A 25 -2.36 11.41 8.87
N ASP A 26 -1.07 11.10 8.96
CA ASP A 26 -0.24 10.98 7.77
C ASP A 26 -0.55 9.67 7.01
N PRO A 27 -0.50 9.68 5.68
CA PRO A 27 -0.69 8.46 4.89
C PRO A 27 0.46 7.47 5.10
N ILE A 28 0.15 6.19 4.98
CA ILE A 28 1.14 5.10 5.02
C ILE A 28 1.69 4.86 3.61
N PRO A 29 2.97 5.13 3.35
CA PRO A 29 3.58 4.88 2.06
C PRO A 29 3.89 3.39 1.86
N PHE A 30 3.68 2.91 0.63
CA PHE A 30 4.04 1.56 0.20
C PHE A 30 5.11 1.59 -0.88
N ASN A 31 5.76 0.45 -1.10
CA ASN A 31 6.57 0.27 -2.29
C ASN A 31 5.67 0.00 -3.51
N PRO A 32 6.06 0.45 -4.71
CA PRO A 32 5.32 0.11 -5.92
C PRO A 32 5.08 -1.39 -6.05
N GLY A 33 3.87 -1.77 -6.48
CA GLY A 33 3.48 -3.17 -6.66
C GLY A 33 3.43 -4.03 -5.38
N SER A 34 3.48 -3.40 -4.19
CA SER A 34 3.50 -4.11 -2.91
C SER A 34 2.42 -3.61 -1.96
N SER A 35 1.87 -4.53 -1.17
CA SER A 35 0.97 -4.26 -0.04
C SER A 35 1.64 -4.50 1.33
N GLN A 36 2.96 -4.71 1.35
CA GLN A 36 3.70 -4.90 2.60
C GLN A 36 3.96 -3.55 3.28
N ILE A 37 3.61 -3.47 4.56
CA ILE A 37 3.93 -2.31 5.39
C ILE A 37 5.45 -2.24 5.58
N LYS A 38 6.02 -1.07 5.30
CA LYS A 38 7.45 -0.85 5.48
C LYS A 38 7.84 -0.91 6.96
N PRO A 39 9.01 -1.44 7.31
CA PRO A 39 9.45 -1.53 8.71
C PRO A 39 9.47 -0.21 9.46
N ASP A 40 9.80 0.88 8.79
CA ASP A 40 9.82 2.24 9.33
C ASP A 40 8.41 2.78 9.68
N GLN A 41 7.35 2.20 9.11
CA GLN A 41 5.97 2.58 9.36
C GLN A 41 5.35 1.90 10.59
N HIS A 42 5.98 0.88 11.13
CA HIS A 42 5.46 0.16 12.31
C HIS A 42 5.38 1.07 13.54
N ALA A 43 6.39 1.90 13.78
CA ALA A 43 6.40 2.85 14.89
C ALA A 43 5.30 3.92 14.76
N TYR A 44 4.98 4.33 13.52
CA TYR A 44 3.88 5.25 13.27
C TYR A 44 2.52 4.58 13.53
N LEU A 45 2.33 3.36 13.05
CA LEU A 45 1.10 2.60 13.30
C LEU A 45 0.88 2.30 14.79
N GLU A 46 1.95 2.12 15.57
CA GLU A 46 1.86 2.00 17.02
C GLU A 46 1.31 3.27 17.66
N LYS A 47 1.76 4.46 17.21
CA LYS A 47 1.20 5.75 17.68
C LYS A 47 -0.26 5.93 17.28
N VAL A 48 -0.64 5.51 16.07
CA VAL A 48 -2.04 5.51 15.64
C VAL A 48 -2.88 4.59 16.53
N ALA A 49 -2.37 3.42 16.86
CA ALA A 49 -3.05 2.48 17.75
C ALA A 49 -3.19 3.05 19.17
N GLN A 50 -2.16 3.72 19.71
CA GLN A 50 -2.24 4.41 21.01
C GLN A 50 -3.34 5.48 20.98
N LEU A 51 -3.36 6.33 19.95
CA LEU A 51 -4.42 7.33 19.78
C LEU A 51 -5.82 6.71 19.80
N LEU A 52 -6.00 5.59 19.10
CA LEU A 52 -7.28 4.87 19.07
C LEU A 52 -7.64 4.25 20.41
N ASN A 53 -6.66 3.76 21.18
CA ASN A 53 -6.89 3.22 22.51
C ASN A 53 -7.22 4.30 23.53
N ASP A 54 -6.56 5.45 23.44
CA ASP A 54 -6.80 6.60 24.32
C ASP A 54 -8.14 7.29 24.02
N ARG A 55 -8.63 7.13 22.78
CA ARG A 55 -9.88 7.73 22.30
C ARG A 55 -10.79 6.71 21.66
N PRO A 56 -11.56 5.97 22.46
CA PRO A 56 -12.40 4.87 21.98
C PRO A 56 -13.53 5.32 21.04
N GLU A 57 -13.89 6.59 21.04
CA GLU A 57 -14.91 7.17 20.16
C GLU A 57 -14.41 7.42 18.72
N ILE A 58 -13.09 7.43 18.49
CA ILE A 58 -12.52 7.68 17.17
C ILE A 58 -12.60 6.43 16.31
N HIS A 59 -13.11 6.60 15.09
CA HIS A 59 -13.07 5.64 14.00
C HIS A 59 -12.17 6.18 12.90
N ILE A 60 -11.37 5.34 12.27
CA ILE A 60 -10.56 5.74 11.13
C ILE A 60 -11.00 5.04 9.85
N ARG A 61 -10.93 5.78 8.78
CA ARG A 61 -11.19 5.29 7.43
C ARG A 61 -9.85 5.02 6.76
N LEU A 62 -9.69 3.82 6.22
CA LEU A 62 -8.49 3.36 5.55
C LEU A 62 -8.76 3.32 4.05
N CYS A 63 -8.10 4.15 3.29
CA CYS A 63 -8.34 4.34 1.86
C CYS A 63 -7.07 4.00 1.07
N GLY A 64 -6.99 2.81 0.51
CA GLY A 64 -5.88 2.39 -0.33
C GLY A 64 -5.84 3.15 -1.66
N VAL A 65 -4.66 3.53 -2.08
CA VAL A 65 -4.39 4.27 -3.31
C VAL A 65 -3.31 3.55 -4.10
N SER A 66 -3.56 3.30 -5.38
CA SER A 66 -2.61 2.80 -6.37
C SER A 66 -2.33 3.88 -7.41
N ASP A 67 -1.17 3.81 -8.05
CA ASP A 67 -0.77 4.76 -9.08
C ASP A 67 -0.08 4.09 -10.28
N GLU A 68 0.42 4.89 -11.19
CA GLU A 68 1.10 4.38 -12.38
C GLU A 68 2.41 3.65 -12.07
N SER A 69 3.10 3.97 -10.97
CA SER A 69 4.29 3.23 -10.55
C SER A 69 3.98 1.80 -10.13
N ASP A 70 2.79 1.58 -9.54
CA ASP A 70 2.27 0.25 -9.24
C ASP A 70 2.02 -0.54 -10.52
N ARG A 71 1.42 0.09 -11.53
CA ARG A 71 1.16 -0.55 -12.83
C ARG A 71 2.44 -1.04 -13.48
N LEU A 72 3.45 -0.19 -13.54
CA LEU A 72 4.75 -0.53 -14.11
C LEU A 72 5.45 -1.67 -13.34
N GLU A 73 5.39 -1.61 -12.02
CA GLU A 73 6.01 -2.66 -11.20
C GLU A 73 5.30 -4.00 -11.30
N LEU A 74 3.96 -4.00 -11.29
CA LEU A 74 3.17 -5.23 -11.50
C LEU A 74 3.41 -5.82 -12.89
N GLN A 75 3.52 -4.98 -13.93
CA GLN A 75 3.85 -5.42 -15.27
C GLN A 75 5.22 -6.12 -15.28
N ARG A 76 6.23 -5.51 -14.68
CA ARG A 76 7.57 -6.09 -14.56
C ARG A 76 7.57 -7.42 -13.81
N GLN A 77 6.81 -7.53 -12.72
CA GLN A 77 6.68 -8.77 -11.95
C GLN A 77 6.05 -9.89 -12.77
N GLU A 78 5.00 -9.58 -13.54
CA GLU A 78 4.35 -10.56 -14.40
C GLU A 78 5.24 -11.02 -15.56
N GLU A 79 6.00 -10.13 -16.17
CA GLU A 79 6.99 -10.45 -17.19
C GLU A 79 8.08 -11.38 -16.63
N GLN A 80 8.60 -11.09 -15.44
CA GLN A 80 9.58 -11.95 -14.76
C GLN A 80 9.03 -13.34 -14.44
N LYS A 81 7.78 -13.43 -13.98
CA LYS A 81 7.11 -14.72 -13.71
C LYS A 81 6.97 -15.53 -14.99
N ARG A 82 6.53 -14.91 -16.08
CA ARG A 82 6.41 -15.57 -17.40
C ARG A 82 7.75 -16.09 -17.90
N ALA A 83 8.81 -15.27 -17.80
CA ALA A 83 10.15 -15.67 -18.19
C ALA A 83 10.66 -16.86 -17.37
N LYS A 84 10.43 -16.87 -16.06
CA LYS A 84 10.82 -17.94 -15.15
C LYS A 84 10.10 -19.26 -15.49
N ILE A 85 8.79 -19.20 -15.70
CA ILE A 85 7.99 -20.37 -16.09
C ILE A 85 8.45 -20.92 -17.45
N ALA A 86 8.78 -20.05 -18.41
CA ALA A 86 9.29 -20.47 -19.71
C ALA A 86 10.64 -21.21 -19.59
N LEU A 87 11.54 -20.71 -18.71
CA LEU A 87 12.83 -21.37 -18.44
C LEU A 87 12.64 -22.75 -17.78
N GLU A 88 11.74 -22.87 -16.82
CA GLU A 88 11.44 -24.15 -16.12
C GLU A 88 10.86 -25.17 -17.08
N LYS A 89 10.00 -24.78 -18.02
CA LYS A 89 9.46 -25.67 -19.05
C LYS A 89 10.53 -26.16 -20.03
N GLN A 90 11.48 -25.29 -20.41
CA GLN A 90 12.60 -25.68 -21.28
C GLN A 90 13.60 -26.62 -20.58
N ALA A 91 13.77 -26.52 -19.28
CA ALA A 91 14.62 -27.43 -18.51
C ALA A 91 14.02 -28.84 -18.35
N GLY A 92 12.69 -28.98 -18.50
CA GLY A 92 11.97 -30.26 -18.42
C GLY A 92 11.86 -31.02 -19.74
N GLU A 93 12.07 -30.40 -20.89
CA GLU A 93 12.00 -31.01 -22.21
C GLU A 93 13.38 -31.09 -22.87
N LYS A 94 14.12 -32.18 -22.60
CA LYS A 94 15.19 -32.65 -23.48
C LYS A 94 14.53 -33.39 -24.64
N GLU A 95 14.05 -32.69 -25.65
CA GLU A 95 14.08 -33.13 -27.06
C GLU A 95 13.38 -32.14 -27.99
N LYS A 96 14.18 -31.65 -28.94
CA LYS A 96 13.85 -31.15 -30.27
C LYS A 96 12.53 -30.40 -30.49
N ARG A 97 12.64 -29.05 -30.51
CA ARG A 97 12.00 -28.25 -31.56
C ARG A 97 12.74 -26.93 -31.77
N PRO A 98 12.84 -26.40 -33.02
CA PRO A 98 13.45 -25.09 -33.26
C PRO A 98 12.65 -24.00 -32.54
N ALA A 99 13.37 -22.98 -32.03
CA ALA A 99 12.80 -21.83 -31.35
C ALA A 99 11.83 -21.10 -32.28
N GLU A 100 10.54 -21.41 -32.18
CA GLU A 100 9.52 -20.43 -32.52
C GLU A 100 9.59 -19.35 -31.43
N THR A 101 10.03 -18.17 -31.82
CA THR A 101 9.96 -16.96 -31.04
C THR A 101 8.47 -16.72 -30.77
N VAL A 102 7.98 -17.22 -29.65
CA VAL A 102 6.65 -16.86 -29.17
C VAL A 102 6.74 -15.38 -28.82
N GLU A 103 6.28 -14.55 -29.73
CA GLU A 103 6.05 -13.15 -29.54
C GLU A 103 5.03 -13.01 -28.39
N GLN A 104 5.55 -12.89 -27.17
CA GLN A 104 4.72 -12.80 -25.97
C GLN A 104 3.98 -11.47 -26.02
N ALA A 105 2.65 -11.55 -26.11
CA ALA A 105 1.82 -10.35 -26.02
C ALA A 105 2.20 -9.52 -24.80
N PRO A 106 2.25 -8.18 -24.92
CA PRO A 106 2.64 -7.30 -23.82
C PRO A 106 1.73 -7.54 -22.62
N VAL A 107 2.34 -7.59 -21.43
CA VAL A 107 1.58 -7.71 -20.19
C VAL A 107 0.86 -6.37 -19.97
N ASN A 108 -0.45 -6.42 -19.90
CA ASN A 108 -1.26 -5.24 -19.59
C ASN A 108 -1.88 -5.42 -18.20
N ILE A 109 -1.58 -4.50 -17.29
CA ILE A 109 -2.14 -4.48 -15.94
C ILE A 109 -3.45 -3.70 -15.96
N SER A 110 -4.53 -4.37 -15.62
CA SER A 110 -5.87 -3.77 -15.57
C SER A 110 -6.06 -2.89 -14.33
N ASP A 111 -7.02 -1.99 -14.39
CA ASP A 111 -7.44 -1.18 -13.24
C ASP A 111 -8.00 -2.05 -12.10
N GLU A 112 -8.56 -3.21 -12.41
CA GLU A 112 -9.00 -4.18 -11.41
C GLU A 112 -7.83 -4.71 -10.58
N GLN A 113 -6.68 -4.99 -11.20
CA GLN A 113 -5.47 -5.42 -10.50
C GLN A 113 -4.91 -4.29 -9.60
N LEU A 114 -4.97 -3.05 -10.04
CA LEU A 114 -4.59 -1.88 -9.22
C LEU A 114 -5.56 -1.67 -8.05
N ASN A 115 -6.85 -1.80 -8.26
CA ASN A 115 -7.85 -1.73 -7.21
C ASN A 115 -7.65 -2.84 -6.17
N LYS A 116 -7.35 -4.06 -6.62
CA LYS A 116 -7.02 -5.18 -5.74
C LYS A 116 -5.81 -4.86 -4.87
N LEU A 117 -4.74 -4.33 -5.44
CA LEU A 117 -3.55 -3.91 -4.68
C LEU A 117 -3.88 -2.84 -3.64
N ALA A 118 -4.70 -1.85 -4.00
CA ALA A 118 -5.14 -0.81 -3.08
C ALA A 118 -5.96 -1.39 -1.89
N ILE A 119 -6.83 -2.36 -2.16
CA ILE A 119 -7.58 -3.09 -1.13
C ILE A 119 -6.63 -3.90 -0.23
N GLU A 120 -5.65 -4.59 -0.80
CA GLU A 120 -4.67 -5.36 -0.04
C GLU A 120 -3.84 -4.48 0.91
N ARG A 121 -3.52 -3.24 0.52
CA ARG A 121 -2.88 -2.24 1.38
C ARG A 121 -3.76 -1.87 2.58
N THR A 122 -5.03 -1.61 2.33
CA THR A 122 -6.00 -1.34 3.39
C THR A 122 -6.09 -2.50 4.38
N HIS A 123 -6.22 -3.73 3.87
CA HIS A 123 -6.28 -4.93 4.71
C HIS A 123 -4.98 -5.20 5.47
N ALA A 124 -3.82 -4.85 4.92
CA ALA A 124 -2.55 -5.00 5.61
C ALA A 124 -2.48 -4.11 6.86
N ILE A 125 -2.94 -2.85 6.76
CA ILE A 125 -3.00 -1.91 7.88
C ILE A 125 -4.06 -2.36 8.90
N GLU A 126 -5.26 -2.72 8.44
CA GLU A 126 -6.35 -3.21 9.29
C GLU A 126 -5.90 -4.40 10.12
N ARG A 127 -5.28 -5.39 9.48
CA ARG A 127 -4.74 -6.58 10.14
C ARG A 127 -3.65 -6.22 11.14
N HIS A 128 -2.74 -5.33 10.78
CA HIS A 128 -1.67 -4.88 11.68
C HIS A 128 -2.24 -4.22 12.95
N LEU A 129 -3.22 -3.34 12.82
CA LEU A 129 -3.85 -2.65 13.95
C LEU A 129 -4.71 -3.60 14.79
N SER A 130 -5.42 -4.52 14.18
CA SER A 130 -6.28 -5.47 14.91
C SER A 130 -5.49 -6.57 15.61
N GLU A 131 -4.53 -7.20 14.93
CA GLU A 131 -3.79 -8.35 15.47
C GLU A 131 -2.72 -7.94 16.47
N ARG A 132 -2.01 -6.84 16.24
CA ARG A 132 -0.91 -6.39 17.09
C ARG A 132 -1.32 -5.43 18.20
N HIS A 133 -2.36 -4.65 17.96
CA HIS A 133 -2.77 -3.59 18.88
C HIS A 133 -4.20 -3.75 19.41
N SER A 134 -4.86 -4.86 19.07
CA SER A 134 -6.21 -5.21 19.53
C SER A 134 -7.27 -4.14 19.22
N ILE A 135 -7.07 -3.37 18.15
CA ILE A 135 -8.08 -2.42 17.68
C ILE A 135 -9.24 -3.20 17.05
N LYS A 136 -10.46 -2.92 17.53
CA LYS A 136 -11.65 -3.59 17.00
C LYS A 136 -11.90 -3.21 15.55
N GLY A 137 -12.19 -4.20 14.70
CA GLY A 137 -12.43 -4.00 13.26
C GLY A 137 -13.56 -3.03 12.94
N GLU A 138 -14.59 -2.93 13.80
CA GLU A 138 -15.69 -1.97 13.65
C GLU A 138 -15.24 -0.49 13.67
N ARG A 139 -14.03 -0.23 14.18
CA ARG A 139 -13.41 1.09 14.23
C ARG A 139 -12.51 1.40 13.03
N LEU A 140 -12.27 0.38 12.19
CA LEU A 140 -11.44 0.44 11.00
C LEU A 140 -12.33 0.30 9.77
N ILE A 141 -12.65 1.42 9.14
CA ILE A 141 -13.60 1.47 8.03
C ILE A 141 -12.83 1.51 6.71
N SER A 142 -12.96 0.47 5.91
CA SER A 142 -12.33 0.44 4.58
C SER A 142 -13.09 1.33 3.59
N CYS A 143 -12.36 2.19 2.89
CA CYS A 143 -12.90 2.97 1.77
C CYS A 143 -12.88 2.16 0.47
N GLN A 144 -13.56 2.70 -0.55
CA GLN A 144 -13.34 2.22 -1.90
C GLN A 144 -11.90 2.54 -2.36
N PRO A 145 -11.24 1.61 -3.06
CA PRO A 145 -9.90 1.84 -3.58
C PRO A 145 -9.90 2.96 -4.61
N ARG A 146 -8.77 3.66 -4.70
CA ARG A 146 -8.58 4.73 -5.68
C ARG A 146 -7.35 4.47 -6.54
N ILE A 147 -7.43 4.84 -7.80
CA ILE A 147 -6.31 4.84 -8.74
C ILE A 147 -6.02 6.30 -9.07
N GLU A 148 -4.80 6.74 -8.82
CA GLU A 148 -4.34 8.07 -9.17
C GLU A 148 -3.46 8.02 -10.41
N ALA A 149 -3.89 8.72 -11.46
CA ALA A 149 -3.20 8.74 -12.75
C ALA A 149 -2.13 9.84 -12.85
N ASP A 150 -2.07 10.77 -11.91
CA ASP A 150 -1.18 11.92 -11.97
C ASP A 150 0.24 11.56 -11.54
N LYS A 151 1.15 11.50 -12.51
CA LYS A 151 2.56 11.11 -12.33
C LYS A 151 3.38 12.06 -11.46
N GLN A 152 2.88 13.26 -11.15
CA GLN A 152 3.68 14.30 -10.50
C GLN A 152 3.48 14.43 -8.99
N LYS A 153 2.45 13.85 -8.42
CA LYS A 153 2.08 14.09 -7.02
C LYS A 153 1.84 12.84 -6.16
N THR A 154 1.86 11.66 -6.73
CA THR A 154 1.32 10.50 -6.04
C THR A 154 2.37 9.41 -5.88
N ALA A 155 2.51 8.96 -4.64
CA ALA A 155 3.22 7.74 -4.30
C ALA A 155 2.18 6.70 -3.87
N PRO A 156 2.45 5.40 -4.09
CA PRO A 156 1.62 4.33 -3.58
C PRO A 156 1.44 4.47 -2.07
N ARG A 157 0.20 4.52 -1.62
CA ARG A 157 -0.09 4.79 -0.20
C ARG A 157 -1.46 4.28 0.24
N ALA A 158 -1.68 4.36 1.53
CA ALA A 158 -3.02 4.30 2.09
C ALA A 158 -3.26 5.56 2.95
N ASP A 159 -4.34 6.26 2.69
CA ASP A 159 -4.74 7.43 3.45
C ASP A 159 -5.50 7.01 4.70
N LEU A 160 -5.20 7.64 5.85
CA LEU A 160 -5.88 7.45 7.11
C LEU A 160 -6.69 8.70 7.42
N LEU A 161 -8.01 8.56 7.55
CA LEU A 161 -8.94 9.68 7.76
C LEU A 161 -9.76 9.41 9.04
N ILE A 162 -9.99 10.45 9.83
CA ILE A 162 -10.86 10.43 11.02
C ILE A 162 -12.21 11.02 10.66
#